data_e20bdf11b9c2e94dad50f30bce553acf
#
_entry.id   e20bdf11b9c2e94dad50f30bce553acf
#
_cell.length_a   1.000
_cell.length_b   1.000
_cell.length_c   1.000
_cell.angle_alpha   90.00
_cell.angle_beta   90.00
_cell.angle_gamma   90.00
#
_symmetry.space_group_name_H-M   'P 1'
#
loop_
_entity.id
_entity.type
_entity.pdbx_description
1 polymer ?
#
loop_
_entity_poly.entity_id
_entity_poly.type
_entity_poly.pdbx_seq_one_letter_code
_entity_poly.pdbx_strand_id
1 'polypeptide(L)'
;MYYYFRELKKLDVNIIGLDLKEDVIAICNGLAEKYGYEKLHFYQGDIASYTGRDEVDMVVTLHACDTETDYALEKAVKWNAKVILSVPCCQHELNRQIANKELYPIMDYGILKERMAALLTDGIRAKLLENAGYETQILEFIDMEHTPKNLLIRAVKRQEGSKKLPEELKACMEAYHVKPTLADLLTEKEEP
;
A
#
# COMPACT_ATOMS: atom_id res chain seq x y z
N MET A 1 -16.17 -6.37 -4.47
CA MET A 1 -16.21 -5.98 -3.05
C MET A 1 -17.61 -5.52 -2.62
N TYR A 2 -18.23 -4.49 -3.23
CA TYR A 2 -19.57 -4.00 -2.88
C TYR A 2 -20.63 -5.12 -2.91
N TYR A 3 -20.73 -5.90 -4.01
CA TYR A 3 -21.62 -7.06 -4.11
C TYR A 3 -21.42 -8.07 -2.97
N TYR A 4 -20.17 -8.39 -2.64
CA TYR A 4 -19.86 -9.32 -1.56
C TYR A 4 -20.38 -8.84 -0.21
N PHE A 5 -20.10 -7.60 0.16
CA PHE A 5 -20.54 -7.08 1.45
C PHE A 5 -22.04 -6.84 1.48
N ARG A 6 -22.61 -6.18 0.48
CA ARG A 6 -24.02 -5.83 0.43
C ARG A 6 -24.91 -7.05 0.20
N GLU A 7 -24.63 -7.82 -0.86
CA GLU A 7 -25.54 -8.88 -1.29
C GLU A 7 -25.31 -10.21 -0.58
N LEU A 8 -24.07 -10.60 -0.36
CA LEU A 8 -23.77 -11.89 0.27
C LEU A 8 -23.69 -11.78 1.80
N LYS A 9 -23.11 -10.73 2.34
CA LYS A 9 -22.97 -10.54 3.79
C LYS A 9 -24.07 -9.68 4.43
N LYS A 10 -24.93 -9.05 3.63
CA LYS A 10 -26.02 -8.17 4.08
C LYS A 10 -25.54 -7.03 4.98
N LEU A 11 -24.34 -6.54 4.75
CA LEU A 11 -23.77 -5.40 5.48
C LEU A 11 -24.12 -4.11 4.76
N ASP A 12 -24.44 -3.08 5.52
CA ASP A 12 -24.60 -1.73 5.01
C ASP A 12 -23.22 -1.08 4.88
N VAL A 13 -22.74 -0.95 3.64
CA VAL A 13 -21.40 -0.43 3.34
C VAL A 13 -21.48 0.76 2.39
N ASN A 14 -20.61 1.73 2.61
CA ASN A 14 -20.34 2.83 1.70
C ASN A 14 -18.92 2.64 1.14
N ILE A 15 -18.78 2.53 -0.18
CA ILE A 15 -17.50 2.32 -0.83
C ILE A 15 -17.19 3.50 -1.74
N ILE A 16 -16.00 4.04 -1.58
CA ILE A 16 -15.44 5.09 -2.42
C ILE A 16 -14.25 4.51 -3.18
N GLY A 17 -14.29 4.60 -4.51
CA GLY A 17 -13.18 4.29 -5.39
C GLY A 17 -12.53 5.57 -5.91
N LEU A 18 -11.21 5.55 -6.06
CA LEU A 18 -10.43 6.63 -6.65
C LEU A 18 -9.62 6.10 -7.83
N ASP A 19 -9.59 6.85 -8.91
CA ASP A 19 -8.72 6.61 -10.06
C ASP A 19 -8.38 7.97 -10.73
N LEU A 20 -7.24 8.05 -11.39
CA LEU A 20 -6.82 9.26 -12.11
C LEU A 20 -7.53 9.41 -13.45
N LYS A 21 -8.05 8.32 -14.04
CA LYS A 21 -8.63 8.29 -15.38
C LYS A 21 -10.13 8.57 -15.34
N GLU A 22 -10.52 9.66 -15.97
CA GLU A 22 -11.92 10.09 -16.04
C GLU A 22 -12.83 9.07 -16.74
N ASP A 23 -12.35 8.44 -17.81
CA ASP A 23 -13.09 7.42 -18.56
C ASP A 23 -13.36 6.17 -17.69
N VAL A 24 -12.40 5.75 -16.88
CA VAL A 24 -12.56 4.66 -15.91
C VAL A 24 -13.62 5.01 -14.86
N ILE A 25 -13.56 6.22 -14.32
CA ILE A 25 -14.55 6.71 -13.34
C ILE A 25 -15.96 6.74 -13.92
N ALA A 26 -16.11 7.25 -15.15
CA ALA A 26 -17.41 7.29 -15.85
C ALA A 26 -17.98 5.87 -16.05
N ILE A 27 -17.15 4.91 -16.49
CA ILE A 27 -17.57 3.51 -16.65
C ILE A 27 -17.97 2.90 -15.31
N CYS A 28 -17.17 3.09 -14.26
CA CYS A 28 -17.42 2.52 -12.92
C CYS A 28 -18.71 3.07 -12.30
N ASN A 29 -18.96 4.38 -12.40
CA ASN A 29 -20.20 4.98 -11.89
C ASN A 29 -21.41 4.53 -12.72
N GLY A 30 -21.29 4.42 -14.04
CA GLY A 30 -22.36 3.88 -14.88
C GLY A 30 -22.71 2.42 -14.56
N LEU A 31 -21.73 1.59 -14.21
CA LEU A 31 -21.97 0.23 -13.74
C LEU A 31 -22.63 0.23 -12.34
N ALA A 32 -22.20 1.08 -11.44
CA ALA A 32 -22.80 1.19 -10.12
C ALA A 32 -24.30 1.57 -10.22
N GLU A 33 -24.62 2.55 -11.05
CA GLU A 33 -26.00 2.95 -11.33
C GLU A 33 -26.81 1.79 -11.97
N LYS A 34 -26.27 1.14 -12.99
CA LYS A 34 -26.92 0.01 -13.68
C LYS A 34 -27.31 -1.13 -12.73
N TYR A 35 -26.48 -1.38 -11.70
CA TYR A 35 -26.74 -2.44 -10.72
C TYR A 35 -27.47 -1.95 -9.47
N GLY A 36 -27.86 -0.67 -9.40
CA GLY A 36 -28.53 -0.09 -8.23
C GLY A 36 -27.66 -0.01 -6.98
N TYR A 37 -26.37 0.22 -7.14
CA TYR A 37 -25.40 0.30 -6.05
C TYR A 37 -25.26 1.73 -5.53
N GLU A 38 -26.30 2.21 -4.83
CA GLU A 38 -26.45 3.61 -4.41
C GLU A 38 -25.34 4.13 -3.47
N LYS A 39 -24.64 3.24 -2.77
CA LYS A 39 -23.54 3.58 -1.85
C LYS A 39 -22.15 3.20 -2.39
N LEU A 40 -22.04 3.02 -3.72
CA LEU A 40 -20.78 2.80 -4.42
C LEU A 40 -20.51 3.98 -5.33
N HIS A 41 -19.49 4.78 -5.00
CA HIS A 41 -19.15 6.00 -5.73
C HIS A 41 -17.70 5.97 -6.17
N PHE A 42 -17.43 6.50 -7.36
CA PHE A 42 -16.08 6.63 -7.87
C PHE A 42 -15.79 8.11 -8.19
N TYR A 43 -14.63 8.59 -7.74
CA TYR A 43 -14.19 9.97 -7.95
C TYR A 43 -12.84 9.99 -8.66
N GLN A 44 -12.71 10.93 -9.60
CA GLN A 44 -11.42 11.20 -10.21
C GLN A 44 -10.55 11.95 -9.20
N GLY A 45 -9.36 11.43 -8.95
CA GLY A 45 -8.39 12.09 -8.07
C GLY A 45 -7.26 11.18 -7.62
N ASP A 46 -6.22 11.84 -7.14
CA ASP A 46 -5.07 11.20 -6.49
C ASP A 46 -5.38 10.95 -5.01
N ILE A 47 -5.05 9.78 -4.52
CA ILE A 47 -5.22 9.40 -3.11
C ILE A 47 -4.43 10.33 -2.17
N ALA A 48 -3.26 10.81 -2.59
CA ALA A 48 -2.44 11.70 -1.77
C ALA A 48 -3.16 13.03 -1.46
N SER A 49 -3.96 13.54 -2.39
CA SER A 49 -4.69 14.80 -2.25
C SER A 49 -6.12 14.63 -1.72
N TYR A 50 -6.63 13.39 -1.62
CA TYR A 50 -8.01 13.15 -1.21
C TYR A 50 -8.23 13.49 0.27
N THR A 51 -9.24 14.34 0.54
CA THR A 51 -9.58 14.84 1.89
C THR A 51 -11.04 14.55 2.29
N GLY A 52 -11.74 13.72 1.53
CA GLY A 52 -13.18 13.52 1.68
C GLY A 52 -13.62 12.70 2.91
N ARG A 53 -12.69 12.16 3.71
CA ARG A 53 -12.98 11.39 4.92
C ARG A 53 -11.88 11.58 5.96
N ASP A 54 -12.26 11.53 7.23
CA ASP A 54 -11.34 11.56 8.38
C ASP A 54 -11.10 10.16 8.94
N GLU A 55 -12.06 9.26 8.79
CA GLU A 55 -11.97 7.86 9.22
C GLU A 55 -12.55 6.91 8.17
N VAL A 56 -11.94 5.74 8.04
CA VAL A 56 -12.41 4.64 7.20
C VAL A 56 -12.22 3.29 7.89
N ASP A 57 -13.11 2.33 7.67
CA ASP A 57 -12.94 0.99 8.23
C ASP A 57 -11.91 0.17 7.47
N MET A 58 -11.81 0.34 6.15
CA MET A 58 -10.92 -0.45 5.30
C MET A 58 -10.39 0.38 4.13
N VAL A 59 -9.10 0.23 3.87
CA VAL A 59 -8.45 0.70 2.65
C VAL A 59 -7.98 -0.50 1.82
N VAL A 60 -8.29 -0.48 0.52
CA VAL A 60 -7.82 -1.49 -0.44
C VAL A 60 -7.11 -0.79 -1.57
N THR A 61 -5.86 -1.17 -1.83
CA THR A 61 -5.10 -0.65 -2.97
C THR A 61 -4.75 -1.77 -3.93
N LEU A 62 -5.11 -1.57 -5.19
CA LEU A 62 -4.78 -2.45 -6.30
C LEU A 62 -4.11 -1.60 -7.39
N HIS A 63 -2.91 -1.99 -7.81
CA HIS A 63 -2.18 -1.29 -8.87
C HIS A 63 -1.85 0.19 -8.62
N ALA A 64 -1.77 0.62 -7.36
CA ALA A 64 -1.11 1.87 -7.02
C ALA A 64 0.40 1.67 -7.22
N CYS A 65 0.94 2.33 -8.26
CA CYS A 65 2.31 2.07 -8.68
C CYS A 65 3.34 2.82 -7.82
N ASP A 66 4.43 2.13 -7.48
CA ASP A 66 5.62 2.70 -6.82
C ASP A 66 5.26 3.49 -5.54
N THR A 67 5.55 4.77 -5.48
CA THR A 67 5.29 5.65 -4.32
C THR A 67 3.82 5.98 -4.10
N GLU A 68 2.94 5.79 -5.09
CA GLU A 68 1.49 5.94 -4.89
C GLU A 68 0.96 4.94 -3.86
N THR A 69 1.55 3.74 -3.81
CA THR A 69 1.27 2.77 -2.73
C THR A 69 1.61 3.36 -1.36
N ASP A 70 2.72 4.07 -1.24
CA ASP A 70 3.17 4.67 0.02
C ASP A 70 2.24 5.77 0.51
N TYR A 71 1.77 6.64 -0.39
CA TYR A 71 0.75 7.64 -0.08
C TYR A 71 -0.59 6.99 0.32
N ALA A 72 -0.98 5.91 -0.32
CA ALA A 72 -2.20 5.19 0.04
C ALA A 72 -2.10 4.54 1.41
N LEU A 73 -0.96 3.97 1.76
CA LEU A 73 -0.70 3.40 3.09
C LEU A 73 -0.65 4.49 4.17
N GLU A 74 -0.01 5.62 3.89
CA GLU A 74 0.01 6.79 4.77
C GLU A 74 -1.39 7.32 5.05
N LYS A 75 -2.21 7.50 4.00
CA LYS A 75 -3.62 7.89 4.16
C LYS A 75 -4.40 6.88 4.98
N ALA A 76 -4.20 5.59 4.74
CA ALA A 76 -4.85 4.53 5.52
C ALA A 76 -4.51 4.63 7.02
N VAL A 77 -3.25 4.90 7.36
CA VAL A 77 -2.81 5.12 8.74
C VAL A 77 -3.43 6.40 9.32
N LYS A 78 -3.42 7.52 8.58
CA LYS A 78 -4.03 8.79 9.00
C LYS A 78 -5.54 8.70 9.22
N TRP A 79 -6.25 7.96 8.37
CA TRP A 79 -7.68 7.70 8.51
C TRP A 79 -8.01 6.63 9.56
N ASN A 80 -6.99 6.17 10.29
CA ASN A 80 -7.12 5.14 11.32
C ASN A 80 -7.85 3.87 10.82
N ALA A 81 -7.55 3.46 9.58
CA ALA A 81 -8.20 2.32 8.95
C ALA A 81 -8.04 1.06 9.81
N LYS A 82 -9.12 0.34 10.07
CA LYS A 82 -9.08 -0.91 10.85
C LYS A 82 -8.40 -2.04 10.09
N VAL A 83 -8.55 -2.04 8.76
CA VAL A 83 -7.97 -3.04 7.86
C VAL A 83 -7.36 -2.36 6.65
N ILE A 84 -6.15 -2.79 6.28
CA ILE A 84 -5.46 -2.39 5.05
C ILE A 84 -5.17 -3.65 4.24
N LEU A 85 -5.55 -3.65 2.96
CA LEU A 85 -5.22 -4.67 1.98
C LEU A 85 -4.52 -3.99 0.81
N SER A 86 -3.22 -4.20 0.67
CA SER A 86 -2.42 -3.57 -0.38
C SER A 86 -1.72 -4.61 -1.26
N VAL A 87 -1.89 -4.47 -2.56
CA VAL A 87 -1.23 -5.31 -3.57
C VAL A 87 -0.27 -4.44 -4.36
N PRO A 88 0.98 -4.27 -3.89
CA PRO A 88 1.99 -3.49 -4.59
C PRO A 88 2.43 -4.19 -5.88
N CYS A 89 2.54 -3.45 -6.97
CA CYS A 89 2.92 -3.99 -8.27
C CYS A 89 4.28 -3.50 -8.77
N CYS A 90 4.75 -2.35 -8.33
CA CYS A 90 5.99 -1.73 -8.77
C CYS A 90 6.79 -1.22 -7.56
N GLN A 91 8.11 -1.33 -7.63
CA GLN A 91 9.04 -0.90 -6.57
C GLN A 91 10.26 -0.20 -7.20
N HIS A 92 9.99 0.77 -8.08
CA HIS A 92 11.04 1.46 -8.84
C HIS A 92 11.86 2.40 -7.96
N GLU A 93 11.27 2.97 -6.92
CA GLU A 93 11.95 3.86 -5.98
C GLU A 93 13.17 3.15 -5.38
N LEU A 94 12.99 2.03 -4.70
CA LEU A 94 14.08 1.32 -4.07
C LEU A 94 15.01 0.64 -5.08
N ASN A 95 14.50 0.21 -6.22
CA ASN A 95 15.33 -0.36 -7.29
C ASN A 95 16.39 0.64 -7.78
N ARG A 96 16.08 1.95 -7.79
CA ARG A 96 17.05 3.00 -8.13
C ARG A 96 18.05 3.26 -7.01
N GLN A 97 17.62 3.16 -5.76
CA GLN A 97 18.42 3.50 -4.58
C GLN A 97 19.33 2.36 -4.12
N ILE A 98 18.84 1.11 -4.14
CA ILE A 98 19.48 -0.03 -3.50
C ILE A 98 20.93 -0.21 -3.94
N ALA A 99 21.81 -0.17 -2.96
CA ALA A 99 23.25 -0.43 -3.11
C ALA A 99 23.76 -1.17 -1.87
N ASN A 100 24.52 -2.24 -2.08
CA ASN A 100 25.17 -2.99 -1.02
C ASN A 100 26.41 -3.66 -1.59
N LYS A 101 27.58 -3.44 -0.98
CA LYS A 101 28.86 -3.90 -1.50
C LYS A 101 28.99 -5.41 -1.52
N GLU A 102 28.47 -6.06 -0.49
CA GLU A 102 28.55 -7.52 -0.33
C GLU A 102 27.62 -8.23 -1.31
N LEU A 103 26.50 -7.62 -1.68
CA LEU A 103 25.53 -8.17 -2.62
C LEU A 103 25.72 -7.67 -4.06
N TYR A 104 26.67 -6.76 -4.30
CA TYR A 104 26.91 -6.20 -5.64
C TYR A 104 27.07 -7.27 -6.72
N PRO A 105 27.85 -8.37 -6.51
CA PRO A 105 28.02 -9.40 -7.54
C PRO A 105 26.72 -10.08 -7.97
N ILE A 106 25.70 -10.05 -7.11
CA ILE A 106 24.36 -10.60 -7.39
C ILE A 106 23.45 -9.54 -7.99
N MET A 107 23.49 -8.32 -7.43
CA MET A 107 22.65 -7.19 -7.88
C MET A 107 23.09 -6.59 -9.21
N ASP A 108 24.28 -6.96 -9.74
CA ASP A 108 24.71 -6.61 -11.09
C ASP A 108 23.79 -7.24 -12.17
N TYR A 109 23.10 -8.32 -11.84
CA TYR A 109 22.04 -8.87 -12.66
C TYR A 109 20.72 -8.11 -12.44
N GLY A 110 20.29 -7.31 -13.43
CA GLY A 110 19.14 -6.41 -13.31
C GLY A 110 17.85 -7.08 -12.80
N ILE A 111 17.56 -8.33 -13.24
CA ILE A 111 16.40 -9.08 -12.78
C ILE A 111 16.51 -9.46 -11.30
N LEU A 112 17.70 -9.76 -10.79
CA LEU A 112 17.89 -10.07 -9.37
C LEU A 112 17.82 -8.81 -8.52
N LYS A 113 18.38 -7.70 -9.02
CA LYS A 113 18.25 -6.39 -8.37
C LYS A 113 16.77 -5.98 -8.24
N GLU A 114 15.97 -6.11 -9.31
CA GLU A 114 14.54 -5.82 -9.29
C GLU A 114 13.79 -6.65 -8.24
N ARG A 115 14.04 -7.95 -8.21
CA ARG A 115 13.40 -8.85 -7.23
C ARG A 115 13.79 -8.52 -5.80
N MET A 116 15.08 -8.23 -5.56
CA MET A 116 15.57 -7.82 -4.25
C MET A 116 14.93 -6.50 -3.81
N ALA A 117 14.87 -5.52 -4.71
CA ALA A 117 14.21 -4.24 -4.44
C ALA A 117 12.73 -4.42 -4.11
N ALA A 118 12.02 -5.31 -4.81
CA ALA A 118 10.61 -5.59 -4.54
C ALA A 118 10.41 -6.19 -3.14
N LEU A 119 11.18 -7.22 -2.80
CA LEU A 119 11.10 -7.87 -1.48
C LEU A 119 11.44 -6.90 -0.35
N LEU A 120 12.50 -6.10 -0.54
CA LEU A 120 12.94 -5.12 0.46
C LEU A 120 11.89 -4.03 0.66
N THR A 121 11.33 -3.49 -0.42
CA THR A 121 10.28 -2.45 -0.36
C THR A 121 9.07 -2.94 0.40
N ASP A 122 8.54 -4.10 0.04
CA ASP A 122 7.31 -4.62 0.64
C ASP A 122 7.54 -5.09 2.08
N GLY A 123 8.73 -5.61 2.40
CA GLY A 123 9.14 -5.91 3.78
C GLY A 123 9.25 -4.65 4.65
N ILE A 124 9.82 -3.57 4.14
CA ILE A 124 9.90 -2.29 4.87
C ILE A 124 8.50 -1.69 5.06
N ARG A 125 7.64 -1.70 4.02
CA ARG A 125 6.23 -1.27 4.14
C ARG A 125 5.50 -2.00 5.25
N ALA A 126 5.63 -3.33 5.30
CA ALA A 126 5.01 -4.15 6.34
C ALA A 126 5.52 -3.76 7.73
N LYS A 127 6.84 -3.56 7.91
CA LYS A 127 7.44 -3.16 9.18
C LYS A 127 7.06 -1.74 9.61
N LEU A 128 6.92 -0.82 8.69
CA LEU A 128 6.43 0.53 8.98
C LEU A 128 4.95 0.51 9.43
N LEU A 129 4.11 -0.35 8.84
CA LEU A 129 2.74 -0.56 9.30
C LEU A 129 2.68 -1.22 10.68
N GLU A 130 3.56 -2.18 10.98
CA GLU A 130 3.69 -2.73 12.34
C GLU A 130 4.04 -1.63 13.35
N ASN A 131 5.00 -0.77 13.01
CA ASN A 131 5.35 0.39 13.83
C ASN A 131 4.18 1.37 14.02
N ALA A 132 3.34 1.52 13.00
CA ALA A 132 2.12 2.32 13.04
C ALA A 132 0.95 1.63 13.80
N GLY A 133 1.20 0.49 14.47
CA GLY A 133 0.23 -0.19 15.34
C GLY A 133 -0.62 -1.27 14.67
N TYR A 134 -0.23 -1.75 13.51
CA TYR A 134 -0.93 -2.81 12.79
C TYR A 134 -0.25 -4.17 13.01
N GLU A 135 -1.05 -5.23 13.12
CA GLU A 135 -0.59 -6.60 12.91
C GLU A 135 -0.55 -6.88 11.42
N THR A 136 0.64 -7.14 10.88
CA THR A 136 0.85 -7.20 9.43
C THR A 136 1.27 -8.60 8.99
N GLN A 137 0.75 -9.03 7.85
CA GLN A 137 1.09 -10.27 7.17
C GLN A 137 1.36 -9.99 5.69
N ILE A 138 2.37 -10.64 5.14
CA ILE A 138 2.62 -10.69 3.70
C ILE A 138 2.17 -12.07 3.21
N LEU A 139 1.25 -12.10 2.28
CA LEU A 139 0.60 -13.31 1.79
C LEU A 139 0.72 -13.39 0.26
N GLU A 140 0.93 -14.58 -0.27
CA GLU A 140 0.65 -14.86 -1.68
C GLU A 140 -0.85 -15.11 -1.86
N PHE A 141 -1.51 -14.42 -2.78
CA PHE A 141 -2.96 -14.50 -2.98
C PHE A 141 -3.38 -14.96 -4.38
N ILE A 142 -2.43 -15.01 -5.31
CA ILE A 142 -2.59 -15.51 -6.67
C ILE A 142 -1.37 -16.36 -6.99
N ASP A 143 -1.55 -17.46 -7.71
CA ASP A 143 -0.46 -18.34 -8.12
C ASP A 143 0.56 -17.60 -9.00
N MET A 144 1.84 -17.86 -8.78
CA MET A 144 2.94 -17.27 -9.54
C MET A 144 2.87 -17.58 -11.05
N GLU A 145 2.12 -18.60 -11.46
CA GLU A 145 1.86 -18.92 -12.88
C GLU A 145 1.12 -17.78 -13.59
N HIS A 146 0.31 -16.99 -12.85
CA HIS A 146 -0.44 -15.89 -13.42
C HIS A 146 0.32 -14.57 -13.38
N THR A 147 1.07 -14.31 -12.32
CA THR A 147 1.88 -13.10 -12.17
C THR A 147 2.90 -13.25 -11.04
N PRO A 148 4.14 -12.76 -11.25
CA PRO A 148 5.13 -12.68 -10.16
C PRO A 148 4.81 -11.56 -9.14
N LYS A 149 3.83 -10.68 -9.43
CA LYS A 149 3.36 -9.59 -8.56
C LYS A 149 2.14 -10.06 -7.79
N ASN A 150 2.33 -11.06 -6.93
CA ASN A 150 1.26 -11.80 -6.25
C ASN A 150 1.23 -11.60 -4.73
N LEU A 151 2.00 -10.64 -4.20
CA LEU A 151 2.03 -10.37 -2.78
C LEU A 151 0.89 -9.44 -2.36
N LEU A 152 0.27 -9.78 -1.24
CA LEU A 152 -0.72 -8.98 -0.53
C LEU A 152 -0.15 -8.61 0.84
N ILE A 153 -0.03 -7.33 1.12
CA ILE A 153 0.19 -6.80 2.46
C ILE A 153 -1.18 -6.65 3.12
N ARG A 154 -1.45 -7.48 4.11
CA ARG A 154 -2.65 -7.43 4.95
C ARG A 154 -2.26 -6.88 6.31
N ALA A 155 -2.86 -5.76 6.72
CA ALA A 155 -2.60 -5.15 8.01
C ALA A 155 -3.91 -4.91 8.77
N VAL A 156 -3.94 -5.23 10.06
CA VAL A 156 -5.11 -5.07 10.93
C VAL A 156 -4.71 -4.24 12.14
N LYS A 157 -5.39 -3.12 12.37
CA LYS A 157 -5.13 -2.22 13.50
C LYS A 157 -5.31 -2.96 14.82
N ARG A 158 -4.33 -2.87 15.72
CA ARG A 158 -4.37 -3.50 17.04
C ARG A 158 -4.19 -2.51 18.17
N GLN A 159 -3.35 -1.50 17.96
CA GLN A 159 -2.98 -0.55 19.01
C GLN A 159 -2.57 0.79 18.37
N GLU A 160 -2.30 1.77 19.20
CA GLU A 160 -1.65 3.00 18.74
C GLU A 160 -0.22 2.71 18.33
N GLY A 161 0.21 3.37 17.26
CA GLY A 161 1.54 3.22 16.72
C GLY A 161 2.56 4.21 17.29
N SER A 162 3.82 4.00 16.93
CA SER A 162 4.91 4.93 17.17
C SER A 162 5.24 5.71 15.90
N LYS A 163 5.59 6.96 16.06
CA LYS A 163 6.15 7.78 14.96
C LYS A 163 7.68 7.73 14.91
N LYS A 164 8.30 7.10 15.91
CA LYS A 164 9.75 6.91 15.91
C LYS A 164 10.10 5.67 15.10
N LEU A 165 11.06 5.80 14.19
CA LEU A 165 11.55 4.68 13.38
C LEU A 165 12.29 3.66 14.28
N PRO A 166 11.95 2.34 14.22
CA PRO A 166 12.67 1.31 14.96
C PRO A 166 14.14 1.21 14.52
N GLU A 167 15.05 1.04 15.47
CA GLU A 167 16.50 1.02 15.19
C GLU A 167 16.88 -0.13 14.23
N GLU A 168 16.22 -1.30 14.33
CA GLU A 168 16.49 -2.42 13.42
C GLU A 168 16.08 -2.09 11.99
N LEU A 169 14.98 -1.35 11.81
CA LEU A 169 14.51 -0.94 10.50
C LEU A 169 15.42 0.15 9.92
N LYS A 170 15.88 1.09 10.75
CA LYS A 170 16.86 2.11 10.39
C LYS A 170 18.17 1.46 9.92
N ALA A 171 18.72 0.53 10.71
CA ALA A 171 19.92 -0.21 10.34
C ALA A 171 19.79 -0.98 9.03
N CYS A 172 18.62 -1.60 8.79
CA CYS A 172 18.33 -2.28 7.54
C CYS A 172 18.34 -1.29 6.36
N MET A 173 17.67 -0.16 6.47
CA MET A 173 17.62 0.87 5.42
C MET A 173 19.02 1.44 5.13
N GLU A 174 19.83 1.68 6.16
CA GLU A 174 21.21 2.15 6.04
C GLU A 174 22.10 1.11 5.34
N ALA A 175 21.98 -0.18 5.70
CA ALA A 175 22.78 -1.26 5.12
C ALA A 175 22.55 -1.41 3.60
N TYR A 176 21.36 -1.09 3.12
CA TYR A 176 21.00 -1.15 1.69
C TYR A 176 21.03 0.21 1.01
N HIS A 177 21.38 1.28 1.73
CA HIS A 177 21.39 2.66 1.25
C HIS A 177 20.04 3.10 0.64
N VAL A 178 18.94 2.73 1.29
CA VAL A 178 17.59 3.04 0.83
C VAL A 178 16.87 4.00 1.77
N LYS A 179 16.04 4.84 1.20
CA LYS A 179 15.21 5.81 1.90
C LYS A 179 13.80 5.78 1.29
N PRO A 180 12.93 4.87 1.75
CA PRO A 180 11.58 4.73 1.20
C PRO A 180 10.71 5.94 1.55
N THR A 181 9.89 6.38 0.60
CA THR A 181 8.91 7.46 0.79
C THR A 181 8.01 7.20 2.00
N LEU A 182 7.54 5.98 2.22
CA LEU A 182 6.67 5.65 3.34
C LEU A 182 7.33 5.90 4.71
N ALA A 183 8.65 5.69 4.82
CA ALA A 183 9.35 6.00 6.07
C ALA A 183 9.30 7.50 6.39
N ASP A 184 9.54 8.36 5.39
CA ASP A 184 9.45 9.82 5.57
C ASP A 184 8.01 10.29 5.88
N LEU A 185 6.98 9.59 5.38
CA LEU A 185 5.58 9.93 5.58
C LEU A 185 5.03 9.52 6.95
N LEU A 186 5.50 8.41 7.52
CA LEU A 186 4.98 7.84 8.77
C LEU A 186 5.82 8.15 10.00
N THR A 187 7.05 8.64 9.84
CA THR A 187 7.93 8.94 10.95
C THR A 187 8.17 10.44 11.08
N GLU A 188 8.34 10.91 12.33
CA GLU A 188 8.81 12.27 12.58
C GLU A 188 10.28 12.38 12.15
N LYS A 189 10.63 13.47 11.46
CA LYS A 189 12.03 13.75 11.18
C LYS A 189 12.72 13.98 12.51
N GLU A 190 13.79 13.23 12.78
CA GLU A 190 14.71 13.59 13.87
C GLU A 190 15.21 15.00 13.57
N GLU A 191 14.85 15.98 14.43
CA GLU A 191 15.47 17.30 14.35
C GLU A 191 16.96 17.13 14.66
N PRO A 192 17.85 17.77 13.89
CA PRO A 192 19.29 17.66 14.04
C PRO A 192 19.80 18.25 15.34
#